data_07719b671e28cc270320fb9eed9610a6
#
_entry.id   07719b671e28cc270320fb9eed9610a6
#
_cell.length_a   1.000
_cell.length_b   1.000
_cell.length_c   1.000
_cell.angle_alpha   90.00
_cell.angle_beta   90.00
_cell.angle_gamma   90.00
#
_symmetry.space_group_name_H-M   'P 1'
#
loop_
_entity.id
_entity.type
_entity.pdbx_description
1 polymer ?
#
loop_
_entity_poly.entity_id
_entity_poly.type
_entity_poly.pdbx_seq_one_letter_code
_entity_poly.pdbx_strand_id
1 'polypeptide(L)'
;MSKIKAIKARQIIDSRGNPTVEADVILESGHMGRAAVPSGASTGAREAIELRDGDKGRFMGKGVSKAVANANGEIAERLRGMDALDQAAVDRAMIELDGTDNKGRLGANAILAVSMATAKAAAAFKGQALFEYLRTDTFRMPVPMMNIINGGEHADNSVDFQEFMIMPVGAPSIEEAIRYGSEIFHTLKKVLHDKGYNTAVGDEGGFAPDLKSNEEAIQVILEAVEKAGYTPGEQVMIAIDAASSELWDKDSGTYYLASEDKRLTSAEMVDFLSDWVNRYPIISIEDGLAEDDWDGWKLLTEALGGKVQLVGDDLFVTNPAILKEGIDRGIANSILIKVNQIGTLTETLEAIDMAKKAGYTAVVSHRSGETEDVTIADLAVATGAGQIKTGSMSRTDRVAKYNQLLRISEQLGDAATYPGREAFYNLK
;
A
#
# COMPACT_ATOMS: atom_id res chain seq x y z
N MET A 1 22.24 14.33 -22.44
CA MET A 1 20.91 14.26 -23.04
C MET A 1 20.04 13.34 -22.21
N SER A 2 18.75 13.62 -22.11
CA SER A 2 17.78 12.88 -21.29
C SER A 2 17.27 11.56 -21.91
N LYS A 3 17.80 11.20 -23.09
CA LYS A 3 17.37 9.99 -23.80
C LYS A 3 17.85 8.72 -23.13
N ILE A 4 17.00 7.70 -23.12
CA ILE A 4 17.32 6.37 -22.60
C ILE A 4 18.37 5.71 -23.50
N LYS A 5 19.52 5.41 -22.91
CA LYS A 5 20.65 4.73 -23.57
C LYS A 5 20.58 3.22 -23.42
N ALA A 6 20.27 2.76 -22.20
CA ALA A 6 20.24 1.34 -21.88
C ALA A 6 19.33 1.05 -20.68
N ILE A 7 18.79 -0.15 -20.66
CA ILE A 7 18.07 -0.73 -19.51
C ILE A 7 18.80 -2.02 -19.11
N LYS A 8 18.97 -2.22 -17.80
CA LYS A 8 19.57 -3.42 -17.22
C LYS A 8 18.71 -3.92 -16.08
N ALA A 9 17.96 -4.98 -16.31
CA ALA A 9 17.15 -5.62 -15.30
C ALA A 9 17.84 -6.86 -14.73
N ARG A 10 17.51 -7.16 -13.49
CA ARG A 10 17.99 -8.34 -12.75
C ARG A 10 16.94 -8.85 -11.80
N GLN A 11 17.10 -10.12 -11.41
CA GLN A 11 16.38 -10.71 -10.30
C GLN A 11 17.09 -10.37 -9.00
N ILE A 12 16.33 -9.89 -8.01
CA ILE A 12 16.77 -9.72 -6.62
C ILE A 12 15.83 -10.50 -5.70
N ILE A 13 16.08 -10.48 -4.39
CA ILE A 13 15.28 -11.21 -3.40
C ILE A 13 14.48 -10.18 -2.57
N ASP A 14 13.19 -10.43 -2.40
CA ASP A 14 12.29 -9.62 -1.58
C ASP A 14 12.33 -9.99 -0.09
N SER A 15 11.57 -9.27 0.73
CA SER A 15 11.49 -9.44 2.18
C SER A 15 10.93 -10.80 2.64
N ARG A 16 10.30 -11.54 1.74
CA ARG A 16 9.79 -12.91 1.98
C ARG A 16 10.73 -14.01 1.45
N GLY A 17 11.91 -13.64 0.92
CA GLY A 17 12.85 -14.56 0.32
C GLY A 17 12.47 -15.01 -1.09
N ASN A 18 11.52 -14.36 -1.74
CA ASN A 18 11.09 -14.65 -3.11
C ASN A 18 11.81 -13.74 -4.12
N PRO A 19 12.04 -14.22 -5.36
CA PRO A 19 12.55 -13.38 -6.42
C PRO A 19 11.59 -12.23 -6.79
N THR A 20 12.18 -11.06 -7.10
CA THR A 20 11.49 -9.94 -7.72
C THR A 20 12.38 -9.22 -8.73
N VAL A 21 11.82 -8.28 -9.49
CA VAL A 21 12.54 -7.56 -10.56
C VAL A 21 13.09 -6.24 -10.05
N GLU A 22 14.37 -5.98 -10.35
CA GLU A 22 15.00 -4.66 -10.24
C GLU A 22 15.51 -4.23 -11.61
N ALA A 23 15.33 -2.95 -11.96
CA ALA A 23 15.85 -2.38 -13.20
C ALA A 23 16.66 -1.12 -12.96
N ASP A 24 17.71 -0.96 -13.78
CA ASP A 24 18.45 0.28 -13.97
C ASP A 24 18.09 0.87 -15.34
N VAL A 25 17.69 2.13 -15.36
CA VAL A 25 17.56 2.93 -16.59
C VAL A 25 18.71 3.92 -16.65
N ILE A 26 19.52 3.85 -17.71
CA ILE A 26 20.73 4.65 -17.91
C ILE A 26 20.48 5.60 -19.07
N LEU A 27 20.70 6.90 -18.86
CA LEU A 27 20.55 7.95 -19.87
C LEU A 27 21.83 8.17 -20.65
N GLU A 28 21.74 8.82 -21.83
CA GLU A 28 22.91 9.22 -22.61
C GLU A 28 23.84 10.16 -21.85
N SER A 29 23.31 10.95 -20.94
CA SER A 29 24.08 11.81 -20.02
C SER A 29 24.89 11.06 -18.97
N GLY A 30 24.67 9.76 -18.81
CA GLY A 30 25.26 8.94 -17.75
C GLY A 30 24.46 8.89 -16.45
N HIS A 31 23.41 9.72 -16.28
CA HIS A 31 22.52 9.61 -15.14
C HIS A 31 21.76 8.27 -15.17
N MET A 32 21.51 7.73 -13.99
CA MET A 32 20.87 6.42 -13.83
C MET A 32 19.79 6.49 -12.73
N GLY A 33 18.70 5.78 -12.96
CA GLY A 33 17.71 5.46 -11.94
C GLY A 33 17.63 3.97 -11.73
N ARG A 34 17.45 3.54 -10.48
CA ARG A 34 17.26 2.14 -10.07
C ARG A 34 15.96 1.99 -9.30
N ALA A 35 15.17 0.98 -9.63
CA ALA A 35 13.95 0.67 -8.92
C ALA A 35 13.72 -0.83 -8.83
N ALA A 36 13.21 -1.28 -7.67
CA ALA A 36 12.79 -2.64 -7.41
C ALA A 36 11.27 -2.71 -7.18
N VAL A 37 10.66 -3.78 -7.65
CA VAL A 37 9.21 -3.97 -7.64
C VAL A 37 8.78 -4.76 -6.42
N PRO A 38 7.72 -4.34 -5.68
CA PRO A 38 7.11 -5.13 -4.62
C PRO A 38 6.25 -6.26 -5.18
N SER A 39 5.90 -7.22 -4.31
CA SER A 39 5.08 -8.39 -4.65
C SER A 39 4.02 -8.67 -3.59
N GLY A 40 2.78 -8.95 -3.97
CA GLY A 40 1.69 -9.29 -3.04
C GLY A 40 1.71 -10.74 -2.56
N ALA A 41 1.11 -11.02 -1.39
CA ALA A 41 0.75 -12.35 -0.93
C ALA A 41 -0.70 -12.66 -1.34
N SER A 42 -1.67 -11.89 -0.83
CA SER A 42 -3.00 -11.84 -1.40
C SER A 42 -3.02 -10.88 -2.59
N THR A 43 -3.79 -11.19 -3.61
CA THR A 43 -3.87 -10.37 -4.83
C THR A 43 -5.32 -10.29 -5.30
N GLY A 44 -5.80 -9.08 -5.54
CA GLY A 44 -7.11 -8.86 -6.16
C GLY A 44 -7.20 -9.52 -7.54
N ALA A 45 -8.32 -10.12 -7.84
CA ALA A 45 -8.50 -10.90 -9.09
C ALA A 45 -8.29 -10.04 -10.37
N ARG A 46 -8.37 -8.72 -10.25
CA ARG A 46 -8.26 -7.74 -11.34
C ARG A 46 -6.93 -7.01 -11.39
N GLU A 47 -5.94 -7.40 -10.59
CA GLU A 47 -4.60 -6.83 -10.63
C GLU A 47 -3.89 -7.10 -11.97
N ALA A 48 -2.99 -6.19 -12.35
CA ALA A 48 -2.03 -6.45 -13.42
C ALA A 48 -1.12 -7.64 -13.07
N ILE A 49 -0.76 -8.42 -14.08
CA ILE A 49 -0.09 -9.72 -13.89
C ILE A 49 1.37 -9.57 -13.50
N GLU A 50 1.73 -10.06 -12.33
CA GLU A 50 3.12 -10.34 -11.96
C GLU A 50 3.58 -11.60 -12.70
N LEU A 51 4.47 -11.43 -13.68
CA LEU A 51 4.96 -12.55 -14.49
C LEU A 51 5.97 -13.38 -13.70
N ARG A 52 5.60 -14.63 -13.40
CA ARG A 52 6.41 -15.66 -12.76
C ARG A 52 6.80 -16.73 -13.77
N ASP A 53 7.97 -17.37 -13.56
CA ASP A 53 8.49 -18.38 -14.48
C ASP A 53 7.67 -19.67 -14.49
N GLY A 54 7.07 -20.03 -13.35
CA GLY A 54 6.31 -21.27 -13.18
C GLY A 54 7.16 -22.56 -13.11
N ASP A 55 8.48 -22.44 -13.23
CA ASP A 55 9.41 -23.58 -13.13
C ASP A 55 9.60 -24.00 -11.66
N LYS A 56 8.89 -25.04 -11.25
CA LYS A 56 8.94 -25.55 -9.87
C LYS A 56 10.32 -26.02 -9.43
N GLY A 57 11.22 -26.33 -10.37
CA GLY A 57 12.60 -26.71 -10.09
C GLY A 57 13.49 -25.52 -9.67
N ARG A 58 13.02 -24.29 -9.86
CA ARG A 58 13.73 -23.07 -9.48
C ARG A 58 12.80 -22.13 -8.71
N PHE A 59 13.23 -21.71 -7.50
CA PHE A 59 12.45 -20.85 -6.61
C PHE A 59 11.00 -21.32 -6.43
N MET A 60 10.75 -22.62 -6.47
CA MET A 60 9.41 -23.21 -6.34
C MET A 60 8.36 -22.63 -7.33
N GLY A 61 8.80 -22.24 -8.52
CA GLY A 61 7.96 -21.61 -9.56
C GLY A 61 7.90 -20.09 -9.50
N LYS A 62 8.44 -19.45 -8.46
CA LYS A 62 8.36 -18.01 -8.23
C LYS A 62 9.47 -17.18 -8.88
N GLY A 63 10.35 -17.80 -9.71
CA GLY A 63 11.38 -17.09 -10.46
C GLY A 63 10.78 -15.99 -11.36
N VAL A 64 11.59 -14.97 -11.71
CA VAL A 64 11.18 -13.84 -12.57
C VAL A 64 12.11 -13.66 -13.78
N SER A 65 12.76 -14.75 -14.20
CA SER A 65 13.74 -14.67 -15.30
C SER A 65 13.11 -14.27 -16.63
N LYS A 66 11.85 -14.65 -16.89
CA LYS A 66 11.08 -14.22 -18.08
C LYS A 66 10.82 -12.71 -18.05
N ALA A 67 10.38 -12.18 -16.94
CA ALA A 67 10.16 -10.74 -16.76
C ALA A 67 11.47 -9.95 -16.93
N VAL A 68 12.56 -10.44 -16.35
CA VAL A 68 13.90 -9.85 -16.52
C VAL A 68 14.34 -9.88 -17.98
N ALA A 69 14.13 -11.00 -18.69
CA ALA A 69 14.44 -11.10 -20.12
C ALA A 69 13.63 -10.12 -20.96
N ASN A 70 12.33 -9.95 -20.68
CA ASN A 70 11.47 -8.98 -21.36
C ASN A 70 11.94 -7.54 -21.15
N ALA A 71 12.36 -7.19 -19.91
CA ALA A 71 12.89 -5.86 -19.61
C ALA A 71 14.21 -5.59 -20.32
N ASN A 72 15.12 -6.56 -20.36
CA ASN A 72 16.42 -6.45 -21.05
C ASN A 72 16.34 -6.54 -22.58
N GLY A 73 15.29 -7.16 -23.12
CA GLY A 73 15.05 -7.38 -24.54
C GLY A 73 14.08 -6.37 -25.15
N GLU A 74 12.82 -6.79 -25.35
CA GLU A 74 11.80 -6.03 -26.09
C GLU A 74 11.57 -4.63 -25.49
N ILE A 75 11.48 -4.50 -24.16
CA ILE A 75 11.27 -3.20 -23.50
C ILE A 75 12.49 -2.29 -23.73
N ALA A 76 13.70 -2.79 -23.53
CA ALA A 76 14.92 -2.01 -23.75
C ALA A 76 15.07 -1.56 -25.19
N GLU A 77 14.72 -2.39 -26.18
CA GLU A 77 14.74 -2.03 -27.59
C GLU A 77 13.71 -0.96 -27.94
N ARG A 78 12.47 -1.12 -27.42
CA ARG A 78 11.36 -0.19 -27.67
C ARG A 78 11.62 1.20 -27.11
N LEU A 79 12.26 1.28 -25.94
CA LEU A 79 12.47 2.55 -25.23
C LEU A 79 13.78 3.25 -25.58
N ARG A 80 14.72 2.59 -26.28
CA ARG A 80 16.00 3.19 -26.63
C ARG A 80 15.82 4.48 -27.43
N GLY A 81 16.45 5.55 -26.98
CA GLY A 81 16.38 6.88 -27.60
C GLY A 81 15.13 7.68 -27.26
N MET A 82 14.16 7.14 -26.52
CA MET A 82 13.04 7.89 -25.98
C MET A 82 13.50 8.85 -24.88
N ASP A 83 12.82 9.97 -24.75
CA ASP A 83 13.10 10.96 -23.70
C ASP A 83 12.55 10.49 -22.34
N ALA A 84 13.43 10.26 -21.39
CA ALA A 84 13.05 9.87 -20.03
C ALA A 84 12.24 10.95 -19.27
N LEU A 85 12.25 12.20 -19.75
CA LEU A 85 11.44 13.28 -19.17
C LEU A 85 9.97 13.19 -19.56
N ASP A 86 9.63 12.42 -20.60
CA ASP A 86 8.24 12.14 -20.99
C ASP A 86 7.80 10.78 -20.44
N GLN A 87 7.55 10.75 -19.11
CA GLN A 87 7.13 9.53 -18.40
C GLN A 87 5.89 8.89 -19.04
N ALA A 88 4.91 9.72 -19.41
CA ALA A 88 3.66 9.21 -19.99
C ALA A 88 3.89 8.52 -21.34
N ALA A 89 4.77 9.07 -22.20
CA ALA A 89 5.11 8.42 -23.46
C ALA A 89 5.89 7.12 -23.26
N VAL A 90 6.82 7.08 -22.29
CA VAL A 90 7.57 5.86 -21.93
C VAL A 90 6.64 4.77 -21.43
N ASP A 91 5.76 5.08 -20.48
CA ASP A 91 4.82 4.10 -19.92
C ASP A 91 3.83 3.61 -21.00
N ARG A 92 3.28 4.52 -21.80
CA ARG A 92 2.38 4.15 -22.90
C ARG A 92 3.07 3.25 -23.92
N ALA A 93 4.33 3.51 -24.26
CA ALA A 93 5.08 2.66 -25.18
C ALA A 93 5.24 1.22 -24.66
N MET A 94 5.38 1.03 -23.35
CA MET A 94 5.43 -0.31 -22.74
C MET A 94 4.06 -1.00 -22.70
N ILE A 95 3.00 -0.25 -22.39
CA ILE A 95 1.62 -0.76 -22.39
C ILE A 95 1.22 -1.22 -23.80
N GLU A 96 1.48 -0.40 -24.82
CA GLU A 96 1.22 -0.74 -26.23
C GLU A 96 2.06 -1.94 -26.70
N LEU A 97 3.32 -2.03 -26.25
CA LEU A 97 4.18 -3.18 -26.55
C LEU A 97 3.66 -4.46 -25.93
N ASP A 98 3.17 -4.41 -24.69
CA ASP A 98 2.54 -5.57 -24.04
C ASP A 98 1.28 -6.02 -24.80
N GLY A 99 0.38 -5.09 -25.10
CA GLY A 99 -0.81 -5.30 -25.90
C GLY A 99 -1.90 -6.15 -25.25
N THR A 100 -1.80 -6.44 -23.94
CA THR A 100 -2.83 -7.13 -23.15
C THR A 100 -3.45 -6.20 -22.12
N ASP A 101 -4.69 -6.45 -21.71
CA ASP A 101 -5.43 -5.58 -20.78
C ASP A 101 -4.80 -5.53 -19.39
N ASN A 102 -4.09 -6.58 -19.00
CA ASN A 102 -3.54 -6.77 -17.65
C ASN A 102 -2.00 -6.87 -17.62
N LYS A 103 -1.31 -6.45 -18.68
CA LYS A 103 0.15 -6.51 -18.81
C LYS A 103 0.75 -7.93 -18.66
N GLY A 104 -0.05 -8.95 -19.04
CA GLY A 104 0.29 -10.36 -18.82
C GLY A 104 1.35 -10.90 -19.76
N ARG A 105 1.62 -10.27 -20.92
CA ARG A 105 2.60 -10.75 -21.90
C ARG A 105 4.05 -10.44 -21.47
N LEU A 106 4.32 -9.20 -21.11
CA LEU A 106 5.65 -8.76 -20.67
C LEU A 106 5.85 -8.90 -19.17
N GLY A 107 4.76 -8.78 -18.42
CA GLY A 107 4.71 -8.75 -16.97
C GLY A 107 4.66 -7.33 -16.42
N ALA A 108 3.66 -7.05 -15.57
CA ALA A 108 3.55 -5.77 -14.88
C ALA A 108 4.79 -5.48 -14.02
N ASN A 109 5.43 -6.51 -13.46
CA ASN A 109 6.67 -6.37 -12.70
C ASN A 109 7.84 -5.87 -13.58
N ALA A 110 8.00 -6.36 -14.81
CA ALA A 110 9.00 -5.86 -15.75
C ALA A 110 8.73 -4.41 -16.16
N ILE A 111 7.47 -4.10 -16.49
CA ILE A 111 7.03 -2.76 -16.92
C ILE A 111 7.21 -1.76 -15.76
N LEU A 112 6.76 -2.07 -14.56
CA LEU A 112 6.84 -1.18 -13.40
C LEU A 112 8.29 -0.90 -12.99
N ALA A 113 9.16 -1.93 -12.99
CA ALA A 113 10.58 -1.71 -12.67
C ALA A 113 11.21 -0.66 -13.57
N VAL A 114 10.92 -0.74 -14.87
CA VAL A 114 11.43 0.23 -15.87
C VAL A 114 10.75 1.59 -15.73
N SER A 115 9.44 1.64 -15.49
CA SER A 115 8.68 2.88 -15.28
C SER A 115 9.24 3.69 -14.12
N MET A 116 9.39 3.08 -12.93
CA MET A 116 9.95 3.72 -11.74
C MET A 116 11.42 4.10 -11.91
N ALA A 117 12.23 3.23 -12.52
CA ALA A 117 13.65 3.52 -12.79
C ALA A 117 13.82 4.70 -13.77
N THR A 118 12.92 4.84 -14.75
CA THR A 118 12.90 5.98 -15.67
C THR A 118 12.66 7.29 -14.94
N ALA A 119 11.66 7.35 -14.06
CA ALA A 119 11.39 8.55 -13.26
C ALA A 119 12.60 8.94 -12.38
N LYS A 120 13.25 7.95 -11.75
CA LYS A 120 14.46 8.18 -10.94
C LYS A 120 15.64 8.68 -11.80
N ALA A 121 15.83 8.14 -13.01
CA ALA A 121 16.87 8.62 -13.94
C ALA A 121 16.60 10.05 -14.41
N ALA A 122 15.33 10.37 -14.69
CA ALA A 122 14.87 11.70 -15.07
C ALA A 122 15.07 12.72 -13.94
N ALA A 123 14.71 12.36 -12.70
CA ALA A 123 14.95 13.17 -11.50
C ALA A 123 16.45 13.46 -11.32
N ALA A 124 17.30 12.43 -11.41
CA ALA A 124 18.75 12.59 -11.34
C ALA A 124 19.29 13.51 -12.43
N PHE A 125 18.80 13.37 -13.67
CA PHE A 125 19.15 14.26 -14.78
C PHE A 125 18.78 15.73 -14.53
N LYS A 126 17.65 15.96 -13.85
CA LYS A 126 17.19 17.31 -13.45
C LYS A 126 17.90 17.85 -12.21
N GLY A 127 18.70 17.02 -11.52
CA GLY A 127 19.30 17.38 -10.23
C GLY A 127 18.26 17.57 -9.11
N GLN A 128 17.14 16.85 -9.21
CA GLN A 128 16.01 16.89 -8.27
C GLN A 128 15.93 15.60 -7.47
N ALA A 129 15.44 15.68 -6.22
CA ALA A 129 14.97 14.50 -5.52
C ALA A 129 13.73 13.92 -6.21
N LEU A 130 13.44 12.63 -6.01
CA LEU A 130 12.33 11.98 -6.71
C LEU A 130 10.98 12.62 -6.36
N PHE A 131 10.75 12.94 -5.08
CA PHE A 131 9.51 13.60 -4.65
C PHE A 131 9.31 14.99 -5.27
N GLU A 132 10.39 15.73 -5.53
CA GLU A 132 10.33 17.03 -6.22
C GLU A 132 9.99 16.86 -7.70
N TYR A 133 10.61 15.85 -8.35
CA TYR A 133 10.40 15.55 -9.77
C TYR A 133 8.96 15.07 -10.06
N LEU A 134 8.44 14.22 -9.19
CA LEU A 134 7.08 13.66 -9.32
C LEU A 134 5.96 14.59 -8.82
N ARG A 135 6.31 15.79 -8.36
CA ARG A 135 5.35 16.71 -7.74
C ARG A 135 4.14 17.00 -8.61
N THR A 136 2.95 16.68 -8.11
CA THR A 136 1.67 17.01 -8.75
C THR A 136 0.80 17.94 -7.89
N ASP A 137 1.15 18.15 -6.62
CA ASP A 137 0.39 18.97 -5.67
C ASP A 137 1.33 19.69 -4.68
N THR A 138 0.77 20.34 -3.66
CA THR A 138 1.49 20.84 -2.49
C THR A 138 2.10 19.67 -1.71
N PHE A 139 3.35 19.81 -1.31
CA PHE A 139 3.99 18.79 -0.47
C PHE A 139 3.27 18.66 0.87
N ARG A 140 2.89 17.43 1.20
CA ARG A 140 2.33 17.06 2.50
C ARG A 140 3.02 15.80 2.98
N MET A 141 3.46 15.82 4.23
CA MET A 141 3.96 14.60 4.88
C MET A 141 2.77 13.69 5.16
N PRO A 142 2.80 12.42 4.75
CA PRO A 142 1.65 11.54 4.92
C PRO A 142 1.46 11.11 6.37
N VAL A 143 0.21 11.01 6.82
CA VAL A 143 -0.13 10.32 8.07
C VAL A 143 0.09 8.83 7.87
N PRO A 144 0.95 8.18 8.68
CA PRO A 144 1.21 6.76 8.53
C PRO A 144 0.11 5.89 9.14
N MET A 145 -0.29 4.86 8.41
CA MET A 145 -1.05 3.71 8.90
C MET A 145 -0.05 2.62 9.26
N MET A 146 0.23 2.47 10.55
CA MET A 146 1.27 1.56 11.04
C MET A 146 0.67 0.24 11.46
N ASN A 147 0.87 -0.83 10.69
CA ASN A 147 0.37 -2.15 10.98
C ASN A 147 1.07 -2.76 12.20
N ILE A 148 0.40 -2.76 13.36
CA ILE A 148 1.00 -3.12 14.65
C ILE A 148 0.61 -4.53 15.11
N ILE A 149 -0.54 -5.08 14.63
CA ILE A 149 -0.95 -6.48 14.78
C ILE A 149 -1.33 -7.04 13.42
N ASN A 150 -0.70 -8.15 13.05
CA ASN A 150 -0.96 -8.92 11.85
C ASN A 150 -1.88 -10.11 12.13
N GLY A 151 -2.76 -10.39 11.18
CA GLY A 151 -3.59 -11.59 11.13
C GLY A 151 -3.81 -12.04 9.69
N GLY A 152 -4.84 -12.86 9.42
CA GLY A 152 -5.17 -13.35 8.10
C GLY A 152 -3.96 -13.94 7.36
N GLU A 153 -3.79 -13.62 6.08
CA GLU A 153 -2.67 -14.10 5.26
C GLU A 153 -1.29 -13.53 5.66
N HIS A 154 -1.26 -12.50 6.54
CA HIS A 154 0.00 -11.86 6.99
C HIS A 154 0.61 -12.51 8.23
N ALA A 155 -0.10 -13.45 8.86
CA ALA A 155 0.37 -14.14 10.07
C ALA A 155 -0.23 -15.54 10.21
N ASP A 156 0.55 -16.48 10.73
CA ASP A 156 0.06 -17.80 11.13
C ASP A 156 -0.46 -17.73 12.57
N ASN A 157 -1.68 -17.22 12.74
CA ASN A 157 -2.33 -17.04 14.03
C ASN A 157 -3.87 -17.15 13.92
N SER A 158 -4.57 -16.91 15.03
CA SER A 158 -6.03 -17.04 15.15
C SER A 158 -6.84 -15.79 14.75
N VAL A 159 -6.21 -14.72 14.29
CA VAL A 159 -6.89 -13.46 13.97
C VAL A 159 -7.34 -13.49 12.52
N ASP A 160 -8.65 -13.28 12.24
CA ASP A 160 -9.19 -13.35 10.88
C ASP A 160 -8.86 -12.10 10.06
N PHE A 161 -8.98 -10.89 10.65
CA PHE A 161 -8.68 -9.64 9.96
C PHE A 161 -7.19 -9.47 9.76
N GLN A 162 -6.82 -9.01 8.57
CA GLN A 162 -5.44 -9.04 8.11
C GLN A 162 -4.53 -8.06 8.84
N GLU A 163 -5.03 -6.84 9.15
CA GLU A 163 -4.22 -5.81 9.78
C GLU A 163 -5.01 -4.95 10.76
N PHE A 164 -4.38 -4.69 11.91
CA PHE A 164 -4.81 -3.68 12.86
C PHE A 164 -3.71 -2.62 12.99
N MET A 165 -4.05 -1.40 12.64
CA MET A 165 -3.10 -0.30 12.48
C MET A 165 -3.37 0.84 13.46
N ILE A 166 -2.31 1.54 13.86
CA ILE A 166 -2.40 2.83 14.54
C ILE A 166 -2.13 3.96 13.57
N MET A 167 -2.83 5.09 13.77
CA MET A 167 -2.66 6.32 13.01
C MET A 167 -2.43 7.50 13.95
N PRO A 168 -1.20 8.06 14.01
CA PRO A 168 -0.87 9.17 14.91
C PRO A 168 -1.37 10.52 14.37
N VAL A 169 -2.69 10.68 14.26
CA VAL A 169 -3.34 11.87 13.68
C VAL A 169 -3.17 13.14 14.51
N GLY A 170 -2.87 13.01 15.81
CA GLY A 170 -2.63 14.14 16.71
C GLY A 170 -1.16 14.52 16.85
N ALA A 171 -0.26 13.87 16.12
CA ALA A 171 1.16 14.24 16.13
C ALA A 171 1.35 15.61 15.43
N PRO A 172 2.28 16.46 15.91
CA PRO A 172 2.53 17.77 15.31
C PRO A 172 3.42 17.72 14.06
N SER A 173 4.11 16.61 13.82
CA SER A 173 5.01 16.42 12.68
C SER A 173 5.17 14.94 12.34
N ILE A 174 5.79 14.63 11.19
CA ILE A 174 6.06 13.24 10.80
C ILE A 174 7.08 12.57 11.74
N GLU A 175 8.07 13.33 12.25
CA GLU A 175 9.06 12.85 13.21
C GLU A 175 8.36 12.40 14.50
N GLU A 176 7.44 13.22 15.01
CA GLU A 176 6.66 12.89 16.20
C GLU A 176 5.69 11.73 15.93
N ALA A 177 5.08 11.67 14.74
CA ALA A 177 4.24 10.53 14.35
C ALA A 177 5.01 9.21 14.38
N ILE A 178 6.24 9.21 13.86
CA ILE A 178 7.12 8.03 13.88
C ILE A 178 7.56 7.71 15.33
N ARG A 179 7.81 8.72 16.16
CA ARG A 179 8.10 8.53 17.60
C ARG A 179 6.92 7.87 18.30
N TYR A 180 5.69 8.38 18.10
CA TYR A 180 4.47 7.75 18.65
C TYR A 180 4.40 6.26 18.25
N GLY A 181 4.58 5.98 16.97
CA GLY A 181 4.56 4.60 16.46
C GLY A 181 5.59 3.70 17.13
N SER A 182 6.82 4.17 17.29
CA SER A 182 7.90 3.42 17.93
C SER A 182 7.60 3.14 19.41
N GLU A 183 7.17 4.15 20.15
CA GLU A 183 6.87 4.01 21.59
C GLU A 183 5.68 3.08 21.83
N ILE A 184 4.62 3.18 21.01
CA ILE A 184 3.45 2.29 21.07
C ILE A 184 3.85 0.86 20.69
N PHE A 185 4.67 0.67 19.64
CA PHE A 185 5.16 -0.65 19.23
C PHE A 185 5.89 -1.37 20.36
N HIS A 186 6.81 -0.70 21.04
CA HIS A 186 7.55 -1.29 22.16
C HIS A 186 6.68 -1.51 23.37
N THR A 187 5.72 -0.63 23.62
CA THR A 187 4.74 -0.78 24.71
C THR A 187 3.80 -1.96 24.44
N LEU A 188 3.32 -2.13 23.21
CA LEU A 188 2.50 -3.28 22.81
C LEU A 188 3.26 -4.59 22.98
N LYS A 189 4.54 -4.64 22.61
CA LYS A 189 5.39 -5.82 22.85
C LYS A 189 5.37 -6.22 24.32
N LYS A 190 5.48 -5.25 25.22
CA LYS A 190 5.43 -5.49 26.65
C LYS A 190 4.03 -5.96 27.11
N VAL A 191 2.96 -5.31 26.63
CA VAL A 191 1.57 -5.70 26.95
C VAL A 191 1.30 -7.14 26.54
N LEU A 192 1.68 -7.53 25.32
CA LEU A 192 1.51 -8.90 24.83
C LEU A 192 2.31 -9.90 25.64
N HIS A 193 3.58 -9.61 25.91
CA HIS A 193 4.44 -10.45 26.75
C HIS A 193 3.87 -10.66 28.15
N ASP A 194 3.42 -9.59 28.83
CA ASP A 194 2.88 -9.65 30.17
C ASP A 194 1.56 -10.45 30.24
N LYS A 195 0.82 -10.53 29.11
CA LYS A 195 -0.37 -11.37 28.95
C LYS A 195 -0.04 -12.81 28.52
N GLY A 196 1.23 -13.14 28.30
CA GLY A 196 1.68 -14.47 27.88
C GLY A 196 1.54 -14.76 26.38
N TYR A 197 1.31 -13.73 25.56
CA TYR A 197 1.25 -13.87 24.11
C TYR A 197 2.63 -13.87 23.45
N ASN A 198 2.70 -14.52 22.30
CA ASN A 198 3.88 -14.48 21.43
C ASN A 198 4.11 -13.06 20.88
N THR A 199 5.37 -12.64 20.80
CA THR A 199 5.79 -11.33 20.26
C THR A 199 6.67 -11.47 19.00
N ALA A 200 6.57 -12.60 18.29
CA ALA A 200 7.10 -12.71 16.93
C ALA A 200 6.32 -11.78 15.98
N VAL A 201 6.96 -11.36 14.90
CA VAL A 201 6.38 -10.44 13.93
C VAL A 201 5.99 -11.17 12.65
N GLY A 202 4.91 -10.70 12.03
CA GLY A 202 4.46 -11.14 10.72
C GLY A 202 5.22 -10.48 9.55
N ASP A 203 4.71 -10.66 8.35
CA ASP A 203 5.35 -10.21 7.11
C ASP A 203 5.57 -8.70 7.07
N GLU A 204 4.70 -7.93 7.70
CA GLU A 204 4.74 -6.47 7.68
C GLU A 204 5.36 -5.84 8.94
N GLY A 205 5.94 -6.67 9.80
CA GLY A 205 6.68 -6.22 10.99
C GLY A 205 5.81 -5.94 12.22
N GLY A 206 4.47 -6.07 12.13
CA GLY A 206 3.56 -6.07 13.27
C GLY A 206 3.62 -7.40 14.03
N PHE A 207 3.19 -7.42 15.30
CA PHE A 207 3.14 -8.64 16.09
C PHE A 207 2.06 -9.60 15.56
N ALA A 208 2.28 -10.89 15.75
CA ALA A 208 1.38 -11.96 15.32
C ALA A 208 0.96 -12.86 16.49
N PRO A 209 0.29 -12.32 17.51
CA PRO A 209 -0.16 -13.11 18.67
C PRO A 209 -1.39 -13.97 18.34
N ASP A 210 -1.55 -15.11 19.04
CA ASP A 210 -2.77 -15.91 19.04
C ASP A 210 -3.79 -15.28 20.00
N LEU A 211 -4.52 -14.26 19.53
CA LEU A 211 -5.55 -13.60 20.30
C LEU A 211 -6.86 -14.42 20.30
N LYS A 212 -7.73 -14.16 21.25
CA LYS A 212 -8.98 -14.92 21.43
C LYS A 212 -10.08 -14.49 20.44
N SER A 213 -9.98 -13.28 19.90
CA SER A 213 -10.92 -12.70 18.93
C SER A 213 -10.29 -11.55 18.17
N ASN A 214 -10.92 -11.15 17.06
CA ASN A 214 -10.53 -9.94 16.33
C ASN A 214 -10.68 -8.68 17.21
N GLU A 215 -11.69 -8.62 18.07
CA GLU A 215 -11.90 -7.48 18.98
C GLU A 215 -10.78 -7.35 20.03
N GLU A 216 -10.20 -8.45 20.50
CA GLU A 216 -9.08 -8.40 21.45
C GLU A 216 -7.85 -7.69 20.84
N ALA A 217 -7.67 -7.75 19.52
CA ALA A 217 -6.60 -7.00 18.85
C ALA A 217 -6.77 -5.49 19.06
N ILE A 218 -7.98 -4.95 18.91
CA ILE A 218 -8.26 -3.53 19.17
C ILE A 218 -8.00 -3.21 20.64
N GLN A 219 -8.47 -4.05 21.55
CA GLN A 219 -8.36 -3.82 23.00
C GLN A 219 -6.90 -3.77 23.48
N VAL A 220 -6.04 -4.69 23.02
CA VAL A 220 -4.63 -4.69 23.43
C VAL A 220 -3.84 -3.54 22.79
N ILE A 221 -4.22 -3.09 21.60
CA ILE A 221 -3.64 -1.90 20.97
C ILE A 221 -4.01 -0.65 21.78
N LEU A 222 -5.28 -0.47 22.14
CA LEU A 222 -5.73 0.68 22.94
C LEU A 222 -5.06 0.70 24.31
N GLU A 223 -4.93 -0.44 24.98
CA GLU A 223 -4.15 -0.57 26.21
C GLU A 223 -2.69 -0.12 26.03
N ALA A 224 -2.07 -0.49 24.92
CA ALA A 224 -0.70 -0.09 24.62
C ALA A 224 -0.58 1.41 24.33
N VAL A 225 -1.53 1.99 23.62
CA VAL A 225 -1.59 3.44 23.33
C VAL A 225 -1.66 4.23 24.65
N GLU A 226 -2.57 3.86 25.56
CA GLU A 226 -2.72 4.52 26.87
C GLU A 226 -1.49 4.33 27.75
N LYS A 227 -0.91 3.12 27.79
CA LYS A 227 0.31 2.84 28.57
C LYS A 227 1.56 3.54 28.01
N ALA A 228 1.58 3.85 26.70
CA ALA A 228 2.61 4.67 26.08
C ALA A 228 2.42 6.17 26.38
N GLY A 229 1.33 6.57 27.02
CA GLY A 229 1.05 7.95 27.41
C GLY A 229 0.30 8.77 26.36
N TYR A 230 -0.32 8.11 25.39
CA TYR A 230 -1.12 8.75 24.34
C TYR A 230 -2.62 8.57 24.55
N THR A 231 -3.42 9.52 24.04
CA THR A 231 -4.88 9.50 24.15
C THR A 231 -5.51 8.86 22.91
N PRO A 232 -6.15 7.66 23.06
CA PRO A 232 -6.93 7.07 21.97
C PRO A 232 -8.07 7.99 21.53
N GLY A 233 -8.32 8.05 20.24
CA GLY A 233 -9.37 8.89 19.67
C GLY A 233 -8.99 10.35 19.45
N GLU A 234 -7.94 10.84 20.11
CA GLU A 234 -7.43 12.22 19.94
C GLU A 234 -6.07 12.22 19.24
N GLN A 235 -5.05 11.63 19.89
CA GLN A 235 -3.70 11.57 19.36
C GLN A 235 -3.47 10.40 18.41
N VAL A 236 -4.11 9.26 18.72
CA VAL A 236 -3.97 8.02 17.95
C VAL A 236 -5.34 7.45 17.65
N MET A 237 -5.60 7.19 16.38
CA MET A 237 -6.77 6.48 15.88
C MET A 237 -6.40 5.06 15.48
N ILE A 238 -7.41 4.21 15.33
CA ILE A 238 -7.28 2.83 14.81
C ILE A 238 -7.70 2.80 13.34
N ALA A 239 -6.96 2.06 12.53
CA ALA A 239 -7.38 1.65 11.21
C ALA A 239 -7.35 0.11 11.10
N ILE A 240 -8.21 -0.45 10.27
CA ILE A 240 -8.37 -1.88 10.09
C ILE A 240 -8.31 -2.21 8.60
N ASP A 241 -7.60 -3.28 8.25
CA ASP A 241 -7.74 -3.96 6.97
C ASP A 241 -8.38 -5.33 7.23
N ALA A 242 -9.62 -5.47 6.80
CA ALA A 242 -10.38 -6.70 7.00
C ALA A 242 -10.05 -7.77 5.96
N ALA A 243 -9.55 -7.36 4.78
CA ALA A 243 -9.29 -8.23 3.63
C ALA A 243 -10.46 -9.21 3.37
N SER A 244 -11.69 -8.69 3.36
CA SER A 244 -12.91 -9.51 3.45
C SER A 244 -13.15 -10.43 2.26
N SER A 245 -12.43 -10.27 1.14
CA SER A 245 -12.45 -11.24 0.05
C SER A 245 -11.97 -12.62 0.47
N GLU A 246 -11.02 -12.70 1.43
CA GLU A 246 -10.52 -13.95 2.00
C GLU A 246 -11.54 -14.63 2.95
N LEU A 247 -12.48 -13.85 3.49
CA LEU A 247 -13.53 -14.34 4.40
C LEU A 247 -14.81 -14.74 3.65
N TRP A 248 -14.90 -14.39 2.36
CA TRP A 248 -16.10 -14.52 1.56
C TRP A 248 -16.29 -15.93 1.01
N ASP A 249 -17.34 -16.60 1.42
CA ASP A 249 -17.80 -17.87 0.87
C ASP A 249 -18.84 -17.60 -0.25
N LYS A 250 -18.40 -17.74 -1.51
CA LYS A 250 -19.22 -17.49 -2.70
C LYS A 250 -20.43 -18.41 -2.80
N ASP A 251 -20.33 -19.62 -2.29
CA ASP A 251 -21.40 -20.62 -2.40
C ASP A 251 -22.56 -20.31 -1.45
N SER A 252 -22.25 -19.85 -0.24
CA SER A 252 -23.26 -19.47 0.75
C SER A 252 -23.65 -17.99 0.68
N GLY A 253 -22.86 -17.13 0.05
CA GLY A 253 -23.07 -15.69 0.03
C GLY A 253 -22.87 -15.07 1.42
N THR A 254 -21.92 -15.57 2.20
CA THR A 254 -21.65 -15.12 3.57
C THR A 254 -20.17 -14.93 3.84
N TYR A 255 -19.85 -14.09 4.82
CA TYR A 255 -18.52 -13.93 5.41
C TYR A 255 -18.35 -14.88 6.58
N TYR A 256 -17.25 -15.61 6.66
CA TYR A 256 -16.96 -16.53 7.75
C TYR A 256 -15.77 -16.04 8.57
N LEU A 257 -16.06 -15.63 9.82
CA LEU A 257 -15.06 -15.29 10.84
C LEU A 257 -14.74 -16.56 11.64
N ALA A 258 -13.67 -17.25 11.24
CA ALA A 258 -13.32 -18.55 11.77
C ALA A 258 -12.95 -18.51 13.25
N SER A 259 -12.27 -17.46 13.70
CA SER A 259 -11.86 -17.27 15.11
C SER A 259 -13.05 -17.17 16.08
N GLU A 260 -14.22 -16.78 15.59
CA GLU A 260 -15.43 -16.55 16.37
C GLU A 260 -16.58 -17.51 16.00
N ASP A 261 -16.33 -18.41 15.02
CA ASP A 261 -17.33 -19.31 14.42
C ASP A 261 -18.63 -18.58 14.01
N LYS A 262 -18.46 -17.42 13.37
CA LYS A 262 -19.56 -16.57 12.91
C LYS A 262 -19.68 -16.56 11.39
N ARG A 263 -20.91 -16.74 10.90
CA ARG A 263 -21.27 -16.52 9.49
C ARG A 263 -22.18 -15.31 9.40
N LEU A 264 -21.80 -14.36 8.55
CA LEU A 264 -22.47 -13.07 8.41
C LEU A 264 -22.84 -12.84 6.94
N THR A 265 -24.08 -12.43 6.71
CA THR A 265 -24.48 -11.83 5.42
C THR A 265 -23.79 -10.47 5.26
N SER A 266 -23.83 -9.87 4.05
CA SER A 266 -23.29 -8.53 3.81
C SER A 266 -23.87 -7.48 4.78
N ALA A 267 -25.19 -7.52 5.02
CA ALA A 267 -25.86 -6.61 5.95
C ALA A 267 -25.38 -6.81 7.41
N GLU A 268 -25.25 -8.07 7.84
CA GLU A 268 -24.77 -8.39 9.20
C GLU A 268 -23.28 -8.02 9.37
N MET A 269 -22.46 -8.11 8.31
CA MET A 269 -21.08 -7.65 8.34
C MET A 269 -21.01 -6.11 8.46
N VAL A 270 -21.90 -5.39 7.77
CA VAL A 270 -22.03 -3.94 7.92
C VAL A 270 -22.43 -3.56 9.34
N ASP A 271 -23.39 -4.28 9.95
CA ASP A 271 -23.80 -4.08 11.35
C ASP A 271 -22.66 -4.36 12.33
N PHE A 272 -21.88 -5.42 12.09
CA PHE A 272 -20.72 -5.80 12.89
C PHE A 272 -19.64 -4.69 12.87
N LEU A 273 -19.28 -4.18 11.69
CA LEU A 273 -18.32 -3.10 11.56
C LEU A 273 -18.87 -1.78 12.13
N SER A 274 -20.17 -1.53 12.00
CA SER A 274 -20.83 -0.35 12.56
C SER A 274 -20.82 -0.35 14.10
N ASP A 275 -20.99 -1.50 14.72
CA ASP A 275 -20.86 -1.63 16.18
C ASP A 275 -19.46 -1.27 16.64
N TRP A 276 -18.42 -1.75 15.96
CA TRP A 276 -17.04 -1.42 16.29
C TRP A 276 -16.71 0.06 16.11
N VAL A 277 -17.17 0.68 15.02
CA VAL A 277 -16.99 2.13 14.79
C VAL A 277 -17.66 2.97 15.88
N ASN A 278 -18.77 2.50 16.43
CA ASN A 278 -19.45 3.21 17.52
C ASN A 278 -18.77 3.04 18.90
N ARG A 279 -18.05 1.94 19.11
CA ARG A 279 -17.40 1.61 20.41
C ARG A 279 -15.91 1.99 20.47
N TYR A 280 -15.23 2.04 19.34
CA TYR A 280 -13.78 2.21 19.26
C TYR A 280 -13.39 3.40 18.39
N PRO A 281 -12.23 4.02 18.62
CA PRO A 281 -11.77 5.16 17.84
C PRO A 281 -11.22 4.73 16.45
N ILE A 282 -12.06 4.07 15.66
CA ILE A 282 -11.75 3.63 14.30
C ILE A 282 -11.99 4.79 13.36
N ILE A 283 -11.00 5.13 12.51
CA ILE A 283 -11.09 6.19 11.50
C ILE A 283 -11.07 5.66 10.08
N SER A 284 -10.57 4.44 9.86
CA SER A 284 -10.45 3.85 8.53
C SER A 284 -10.70 2.34 8.55
N ILE A 285 -11.44 1.86 7.56
CA ILE A 285 -11.67 0.43 7.28
C ILE A 285 -11.32 0.19 5.82
N GLU A 286 -10.38 -0.72 5.58
CA GLU A 286 -9.98 -1.20 4.27
C GLU A 286 -10.64 -2.53 3.99
N ASP A 287 -11.14 -2.69 2.76
CA ASP A 287 -11.81 -3.90 2.25
C ASP A 287 -12.75 -4.54 3.27
N GLY A 288 -13.64 -3.71 3.83
CA GLY A 288 -14.64 -4.15 4.82
C GLY A 288 -15.64 -5.17 4.27
N LEU A 289 -15.75 -5.29 2.94
CA LEU A 289 -16.50 -6.32 2.22
C LEU A 289 -15.68 -6.83 1.03
N ALA A 290 -16.08 -7.98 0.46
CA ALA A 290 -15.39 -8.62 -0.65
C ALA A 290 -15.37 -7.77 -1.93
N GLU A 291 -14.35 -7.95 -2.76
CA GLU A 291 -14.14 -7.21 -4.02
C GLU A 291 -15.29 -7.35 -5.05
N ASP A 292 -16.05 -8.44 -4.97
CA ASP A 292 -17.19 -8.73 -5.84
C ASP A 292 -18.55 -8.32 -5.23
N ASP A 293 -18.60 -7.99 -3.93
CA ASP A 293 -19.85 -7.66 -3.21
C ASP A 293 -20.17 -6.15 -3.28
N TRP A 294 -20.39 -5.65 -4.49
CA TRP A 294 -20.64 -4.23 -4.75
C TRP A 294 -21.94 -3.70 -4.12
N ASP A 295 -22.96 -4.54 -3.99
CA ASP A 295 -24.21 -4.17 -3.32
C ASP A 295 -24.00 -4.05 -1.81
N GLY A 296 -23.24 -4.97 -1.21
CA GLY A 296 -22.81 -4.86 0.18
C GLY A 296 -21.94 -3.60 0.42
N TRP A 297 -20.98 -3.32 -0.46
CA TRP A 297 -20.18 -2.09 -0.41
C TRP A 297 -21.03 -0.81 -0.44
N LYS A 298 -22.15 -0.84 -1.19
CA LYS A 298 -23.10 0.27 -1.20
C LYS A 298 -23.75 0.45 0.17
N LEU A 299 -24.19 -0.64 0.80
CA LEU A 299 -24.74 -0.62 2.16
C LEU A 299 -23.70 -0.10 3.18
N LEU A 300 -22.47 -0.58 3.10
CA LEU A 300 -21.39 -0.14 3.97
C LEU A 300 -21.11 1.35 3.83
N THR A 301 -21.09 1.86 2.59
CA THR A 301 -20.83 3.27 2.30
C THR A 301 -21.96 4.17 2.83
N GLU A 302 -23.22 3.75 2.68
CA GLU A 302 -24.37 4.46 3.20
C GLU A 302 -24.38 4.50 4.74
N ALA A 303 -23.99 3.39 5.39
CA ALA A 303 -23.97 3.29 6.85
C ALA A 303 -22.81 4.07 7.50
N LEU A 304 -21.60 3.98 6.93
CA LEU A 304 -20.37 4.41 7.58
C LEU A 304 -19.56 5.47 6.83
N GLY A 305 -19.83 5.72 5.54
CA GLY A 305 -19.00 6.60 4.70
C GLY A 305 -18.92 8.06 5.14
N GLY A 306 -19.83 8.53 5.98
CA GLY A 306 -19.74 9.86 6.59
C GLY A 306 -18.99 9.89 7.93
N LYS A 307 -18.66 8.74 8.51
CA LYS A 307 -18.02 8.60 9.83
C LYS A 307 -16.58 8.15 9.74
N VAL A 308 -16.29 7.22 8.83
CA VAL A 308 -14.97 6.61 8.66
C VAL A 308 -14.56 6.57 7.20
N GLN A 309 -13.26 6.55 6.96
CA GLN A 309 -12.68 6.29 5.66
C GLN A 309 -12.92 4.83 5.28
N LEU A 310 -13.49 4.59 4.10
CA LEU A 310 -13.72 3.27 3.53
C LEU A 310 -12.80 3.10 2.33
N VAL A 311 -11.74 2.34 2.51
CA VAL A 311 -10.66 2.18 1.53
C VAL A 311 -10.94 0.94 0.67
N GLY A 312 -10.98 1.12 -0.65
CA GLY A 312 -10.99 0.01 -1.59
C GLY A 312 -9.56 -0.36 -2.00
N ASP A 313 -9.09 -1.55 -1.61
CA ASP A 313 -7.85 -2.17 -2.09
C ASP A 313 -8.16 -3.14 -3.21
N ASP A 314 -8.57 -4.37 -2.91
CA ASP A 314 -8.96 -5.36 -3.93
C ASP A 314 -10.18 -4.90 -4.74
N LEU A 315 -11.03 -4.08 -4.14
CA LEU A 315 -12.17 -3.46 -4.82
C LEU A 315 -11.76 -2.66 -6.05
N PHE A 316 -10.68 -1.86 -5.97
CA PHE A 316 -10.26 -0.92 -7.03
C PHE A 316 -8.95 -1.29 -7.72
N VAL A 317 -8.09 -2.07 -7.09
CA VAL A 317 -6.77 -2.54 -7.57
C VAL A 317 -5.94 -1.43 -8.23
N THR A 318 -5.99 -0.21 -7.69
CA THR A 318 -5.30 0.99 -8.24
C THR A 318 -5.70 1.31 -9.70
N ASN A 319 -6.81 0.75 -10.19
CA ASN A 319 -7.24 0.86 -11.58
C ASN A 319 -8.19 2.06 -11.78
N PRO A 320 -7.80 3.09 -12.59
CA PRO A 320 -8.64 4.28 -12.79
C PRO A 320 -10.03 3.96 -13.36
N ALA A 321 -10.16 2.94 -14.21
CA ALA A 321 -11.45 2.59 -14.80
C ALA A 321 -12.41 2.00 -13.75
N ILE A 322 -11.90 1.12 -12.87
CA ILE A 322 -12.69 0.52 -11.79
C ILE A 322 -13.01 1.57 -10.71
N LEU A 323 -12.02 2.41 -10.37
CA LEU A 323 -12.25 3.54 -9.46
C LEU A 323 -13.37 4.46 -9.96
N LYS A 324 -13.35 4.78 -11.27
CA LYS A 324 -14.40 5.61 -11.88
C LYS A 324 -15.78 4.98 -11.71
N GLU A 325 -15.92 3.68 -11.92
CA GLU A 325 -17.19 2.97 -11.68
C GLU A 325 -17.63 3.09 -10.22
N GLY A 326 -16.70 2.90 -9.27
CA GLY A 326 -16.98 3.06 -7.84
C GLY A 326 -17.45 4.47 -7.49
N ILE A 327 -16.79 5.50 -8.02
CA ILE A 327 -17.17 6.91 -7.85
C ILE A 327 -18.58 7.15 -8.41
N ASP A 328 -18.86 6.70 -9.64
CA ASP A 328 -20.15 6.90 -10.31
C ASP A 328 -21.30 6.21 -9.54
N ARG A 329 -21.03 5.10 -8.87
CA ARG A 329 -21.99 4.34 -8.04
C ARG A 329 -22.03 4.82 -6.58
N GLY A 330 -21.14 5.71 -6.16
CA GLY A 330 -21.02 6.19 -4.78
C GLY A 330 -20.68 5.06 -3.81
N ILE A 331 -19.64 4.31 -4.13
CA ILE A 331 -19.12 3.16 -3.38
C ILE A 331 -17.74 3.50 -2.83
N ALA A 332 -17.50 3.23 -1.53
CA ALA A 332 -16.31 3.62 -0.80
C ALA A 332 -16.14 5.17 -0.73
N ASN A 333 -15.05 5.66 -0.19
CA ASN A 333 -14.67 7.08 -0.16
C ASN A 333 -13.15 7.28 -0.14
N SER A 334 -12.41 6.21 -0.39
CA SER A 334 -10.95 6.19 -0.44
C SER A 334 -10.46 5.04 -1.33
N ILE A 335 -9.24 5.17 -1.85
CA ILE A 335 -8.56 4.11 -2.62
C ILE A 335 -7.19 3.82 -2.02
N LEU A 336 -6.83 2.53 -1.95
CA LEU A 336 -5.45 2.12 -1.73
C LEU A 336 -4.67 2.17 -3.03
N ILE A 337 -3.46 2.69 -2.98
CA ILE A 337 -2.58 2.89 -4.15
C ILE A 337 -1.38 1.96 -4.02
N LYS A 338 -1.38 0.89 -4.78
CA LYS A 338 -0.28 -0.07 -4.90
C LYS A 338 0.26 -0.02 -6.33
N VAL A 339 1.46 0.51 -6.51
CA VAL A 339 2.05 0.76 -7.84
C VAL A 339 2.09 -0.49 -8.73
N ASN A 340 2.25 -1.68 -8.14
CA ASN A 340 2.33 -2.94 -8.89
C ASN A 340 0.97 -3.53 -9.26
N GLN A 341 -0.14 -3.10 -8.65
CA GLN A 341 -1.49 -3.54 -9.04
C GLN A 341 -1.89 -3.04 -10.42
N ILE A 342 -1.35 -1.89 -10.84
CA ILE A 342 -1.61 -1.30 -12.15
C ILE A 342 -0.38 -1.36 -13.08
N GLY A 343 0.84 -1.22 -12.55
CA GLY A 343 2.09 -1.55 -13.23
C GLY A 343 2.80 -0.40 -13.95
N THR A 344 2.33 0.86 -13.83
CA THR A 344 3.07 2.06 -14.29
C THR A 344 2.88 3.23 -13.33
N LEU A 345 3.85 4.16 -13.29
CA LEU A 345 3.70 5.41 -12.54
C LEU A 345 2.63 6.33 -13.14
N THR A 346 2.49 6.37 -14.45
CA THR A 346 1.48 7.21 -15.11
C THR A 346 0.07 6.83 -14.67
N GLU A 347 -0.30 5.55 -14.78
CA GLU A 347 -1.62 5.07 -14.34
C GLU A 347 -1.82 5.23 -12.82
N THR A 348 -0.75 5.04 -12.04
CA THR A 348 -0.78 5.28 -10.58
C THR A 348 -1.11 6.73 -10.26
N LEU A 349 -0.46 7.69 -10.92
CA LEU A 349 -0.72 9.11 -10.74
C LEU A 349 -2.12 9.50 -11.21
N GLU A 350 -2.62 8.90 -12.30
CA GLU A 350 -3.99 9.08 -12.78
C GLU A 350 -5.03 8.62 -11.75
N ALA A 351 -4.82 7.46 -11.10
CA ALA A 351 -5.71 6.96 -10.05
C ALA A 351 -5.76 7.91 -8.85
N ILE A 352 -4.59 8.40 -8.38
CA ILE A 352 -4.52 9.37 -7.28
C ILE A 352 -5.23 10.67 -7.62
N ASP A 353 -4.99 11.24 -8.81
CA ASP A 353 -5.61 12.48 -9.26
C ASP A 353 -7.12 12.34 -9.40
N MET A 354 -7.59 11.23 -9.97
CA MET A 354 -9.02 10.92 -10.09
C MET A 354 -9.70 10.82 -8.72
N ALA A 355 -9.10 10.10 -7.78
CA ALA A 355 -9.63 9.97 -6.42
C ALA A 355 -9.78 11.35 -5.76
N LYS A 356 -8.72 12.15 -5.76
CA LYS A 356 -8.72 13.50 -5.17
C LYS A 356 -9.75 14.41 -5.80
N LYS A 357 -9.91 14.42 -7.12
CA LYS A 357 -10.92 15.21 -7.83
C LYS A 357 -12.34 14.81 -7.49
N ALA A 358 -12.56 13.56 -7.15
CA ALA A 358 -13.86 13.03 -6.72
C ALA A 358 -14.14 13.24 -5.21
N GLY A 359 -13.20 13.81 -4.45
CA GLY A 359 -13.30 13.95 -2.99
C GLY A 359 -12.97 12.67 -2.22
N TYR A 360 -12.43 11.64 -2.89
CA TYR A 360 -11.90 10.44 -2.25
C TYR A 360 -10.48 10.71 -1.75
N THR A 361 -10.12 10.12 -0.63
CA THR A 361 -8.73 10.08 -0.19
C THR A 361 -7.96 8.99 -0.94
N ALA A 362 -6.63 9.11 -0.94
CA ALA A 362 -5.73 8.11 -1.49
C ALA A 362 -4.71 7.72 -0.41
N VAL A 363 -4.50 6.42 -0.21
CA VAL A 363 -3.51 5.88 0.71
C VAL A 363 -2.42 5.19 -0.11
N VAL A 364 -1.22 5.75 -0.15
CA VAL A 364 -0.08 5.11 -0.84
C VAL A 364 0.42 3.94 -0.01
N SER A 365 0.52 2.76 -0.62
CA SER A 365 0.73 1.51 0.11
C SER A 365 1.90 0.70 -0.42
N HIS A 366 2.56 -0.02 0.50
CA HIS A 366 3.47 -1.12 0.25
C HIS A 366 2.73 -2.40 -0.18
N ARG A 367 3.48 -3.49 -0.33
CA ARG A 367 2.95 -4.87 -0.41
C ARG A 367 3.57 -5.75 0.67
N SER A 368 3.04 -6.96 0.85
CA SER A 368 3.58 -7.93 1.80
C SER A 368 5.01 -8.37 1.47
N GLY A 369 5.35 -8.53 0.20
CA GLY A 369 6.72 -8.71 -0.29
C GLY A 369 7.33 -7.38 -0.72
N GLU A 370 8.26 -6.85 0.06
CA GLU A 370 8.93 -5.57 -0.18
C GLU A 370 10.44 -5.71 -0.37
N THR A 371 11.06 -4.63 -0.78
CA THR A 371 12.49 -4.46 -0.88
C THR A 371 12.92 -3.21 -0.11
N GLU A 372 14.20 -2.84 -0.17
CA GLU A 372 14.68 -1.56 0.35
C GLU A 372 14.29 -0.34 -0.52
N ASP A 373 13.60 -0.53 -1.66
CA ASP A 373 13.12 0.58 -2.50
C ASP A 373 12.13 1.45 -1.72
N VAL A 374 12.31 2.77 -1.84
CA VAL A 374 11.56 3.77 -1.07
C VAL A 374 10.66 4.66 -1.92
N THR A 375 10.45 4.32 -3.19
CA THR A 375 9.68 5.11 -4.17
C THR A 375 8.32 5.54 -3.64
N ILE A 376 7.63 4.67 -2.89
CA ILE A 376 6.29 4.98 -2.35
C ILE A 376 6.30 6.12 -1.31
N ALA A 377 7.39 6.32 -0.58
CA ALA A 377 7.53 7.46 0.33
C ALA A 377 7.63 8.77 -0.44
N ASP A 378 8.47 8.81 -1.50
CA ASP A 378 8.57 9.96 -2.40
C ASP A 378 7.24 10.23 -3.10
N LEU A 379 6.55 9.18 -3.57
CA LEU A 379 5.26 9.29 -4.25
C LEU A 379 4.17 9.89 -3.33
N ALA A 380 4.08 9.44 -2.09
CA ALA A 380 3.10 9.93 -1.12
C ALA A 380 3.25 11.43 -0.86
N VAL A 381 4.49 11.92 -0.72
CA VAL A 381 4.78 13.34 -0.51
C VAL A 381 4.55 14.15 -1.79
N ALA A 382 5.02 13.66 -2.93
CA ALA A 382 4.94 14.35 -4.23
C ALA A 382 3.50 14.61 -4.67
N THR A 383 2.60 13.68 -4.38
CA THR A 383 1.18 13.76 -4.77
C THR A 383 0.30 14.43 -3.74
N GLY A 384 0.85 14.74 -2.56
CA GLY A 384 0.04 15.23 -1.43
C GLY A 384 -1.08 14.25 -1.08
N ALA A 385 -0.86 12.92 -1.22
CA ALA A 385 -1.86 11.89 -0.93
C ALA A 385 -2.36 11.97 0.52
N GLY A 386 -1.50 12.44 1.42
CA GLY A 386 -1.85 12.70 2.81
C GLY A 386 -1.79 11.47 3.72
N GLN A 387 -1.68 10.26 3.17
CA GLN A 387 -1.62 9.01 3.94
C GLN A 387 -0.66 8.01 3.27
N ILE A 388 0.00 7.18 4.11
CA ILE A 388 0.86 6.09 3.67
C ILE A 388 0.65 4.86 4.56
N LYS A 389 0.54 3.68 3.94
CA LYS A 389 0.46 2.37 4.60
C LYS A 389 1.72 1.60 4.24
N THR A 390 2.66 1.45 5.18
CA THR A 390 3.97 0.85 4.89
C THR A 390 4.51 -0.04 6.01
N GLY A 391 3.61 -0.73 6.71
CA GLY A 391 3.94 -1.70 7.75
C GLY A 391 4.25 -1.08 9.11
N SER A 392 4.92 -1.83 9.95
CA SER A 392 5.19 -1.50 11.34
C SER A 392 6.56 -0.85 11.56
N MET A 393 6.92 -0.66 12.85
CA MET A 393 8.21 -0.10 13.29
C MET A 393 9.30 -1.18 13.38
N SER A 394 9.20 -2.25 12.63
CA SER A 394 10.22 -3.30 12.52
C SER A 394 10.30 -3.82 11.10
N ARG A 395 11.38 -4.54 10.77
CA ARG A 395 11.83 -4.99 9.45
C ARG A 395 12.29 -3.82 8.57
N THR A 396 13.50 -3.93 8.06
CA THR A 396 14.18 -2.86 7.29
C THR A 396 13.42 -2.47 6.03
N ASP A 397 12.77 -3.42 5.37
CA ASP A 397 11.93 -3.21 4.20
C ASP A 397 10.74 -2.26 4.47
N ARG A 398 10.27 -2.17 5.71
CA ARG A 398 9.24 -1.21 6.16
C ARG A 398 9.86 0.08 6.64
N VAL A 399 10.81 -0.02 7.57
CA VAL A 399 11.48 1.13 8.21
C VAL A 399 12.22 2.01 7.19
N ALA A 400 12.69 1.44 6.08
CA ALA A 400 13.33 2.21 5.00
C ALA A 400 12.42 3.34 4.46
N LYS A 401 11.10 3.11 4.33
CA LYS A 401 10.13 4.10 3.88
C LYS A 401 9.93 5.21 4.92
N TYR A 402 9.84 4.86 6.21
CA TYR A 402 9.80 5.85 7.30
C TYR A 402 11.06 6.70 7.36
N ASN A 403 12.22 6.07 7.22
CA ASN A 403 13.51 6.79 7.16
C ASN A 403 13.59 7.71 5.94
N GLN A 404 12.98 7.34 4.81
CA GLN A 404 12.90 8.21 3.65
C GLN A 404 12.00 9.41 3.91
N LEU A 405 10.87 9.24 4.59
CA LEU A 405 10.00 10.36 4.99
C LEU A 405 10.75 11.35 5.91
N LEU A 406 11.56 10.85 6.86
CA LEU A 406 12.39 11.72 7.70
C LEU A 406 13.40 12.55 6.88
N ARG A 407 14.07 11.93 5.88
CA ARG A 407 14.99 12.65 4.98
C ARG A 407 14.26 13.69 4.13
N ILE A 408 13.05 13.36 3.64
CA ILE A 408 12.25 14.31 2.86
C ILE A 408 11.80 15.47 3.75
N SER A 409 11.37 15.21 4.98
CA SER A 409 11.00 16.25 5.95
C SER A 409 12.18 17.20 6.23
N GLU A 410 13.38 16.67 6.44
CA GLU A 410 14.60 17.47 6.62
C GLU A 410 14.89 18.37 5.40
N GLN A 411 14.72 17.83 4.17
CA GLN A 411 14.93 18.59 2.93
C GLN A 411 13.88 19.69 2.73
N LEU A 412 12.64 19.44 3.12
CA LEU A 412 11.55 20.41 3.02
C LEU A 412 11.60 21.49 4.10
N GLY A 413 12.19 21.19 5.27
CA GLY A 413 12.22 22.11 6.42
C GLY A 413 10.82 22.60 6.78
N ASP A 414 10.63 23.92 6.87
CA ASP A 414 9.35 24.54 7.23
C ASP A 414 8.20 24.25 6.26
N ALA A 415 8.50 23.77 5.04
CA ALA A 415 7.49 23.34 4.06
C ALA A 415 6.96 21.91 4.30
N ALA A 416 7.56 21.15 5.22
CA ALA A 416 7.10 19.81 5.59
C ALA A 416 5.86 19.88 6.49
N THR A 417 4.68 20.07 5.89
CA THR A 417 3.43 20.13 6.65
C THR A 417 2.90 18.72 6.94
N TYR A 418 2.52 18.47 8.20
CA TYR A 418 1.88 17.22 8.61
C TYR A 418 0.38 17.47 8.83
N PRO A 419 -0.53 16.86 8.04
CA PRO A 419 -1.94 17.22 8.03
C PRO A 419 -2.72 16.67 9.23
N GLY A 420 -2.23 15.63 9.91
CA GLY A 420 -2.99 14.99 10.98
C GLY A 420 -4.39 14.59 10.53
N ARG A 421 -5.42 14.98 11.29
CA ARG A 421 -6.83 14.69 10.95
C ARG A 421 -7.29 15.32 9.63
N GLU A 422 -6.67 16.37 9.15
CA GLU A 422 -7.03 16.99 7.87
C GLU A 422 -6.70 16.11 6.66
N ALA A 423 -5.92 15.03 6.85
CA ALA A 423 -5.73 14.01 5.83
C ALA A 423 -7.03 13.28 5.44
N PHE A 424 -8.03 13.32 6.32
CA PHE A 424 -9.34 12.68 6.14
C PHE A 424 -10.40 13.68 5.67
N TYR A 425 -10.11 14.44 4.63
CA TYR A 425 -11.01 15.47 4.07
C TYR A 425 -12.30 14.90 3.47
N ASN A 426 -12.37 13.59 3.26
CA ASN A 426 -13.56 12.84 2.83
C ASN A 426 -14.58 12.61 3.95
N LEU A 427 -14.22 12.85 5.21
CA LEU A 427 -15.11 12.72 6.37
C LEU A 427 -15.79 14.07 6.69
N LYS A 428 -17.03 14.01 7.20
CA LYS A 428 -17.85 15.21 7.51
C LYS A 428 -17.77 15.57 8.99
#